data_d567a21bd266a869202f625fa4ab80dc
#
_entry.id   d567a21bd266a869202f625fa4ab80dc
#
_cell.length_a   1.000
_cell.length_b   1.000
_cell.length_c   1.000
_cell.angle_alpha   90.00
_cell.angle_beta   90.00
_cell.angle_gamma   90.00
#
_symmetry.space_group_name_H-M   'P 1'
#
loop_
_entity.id
_entity.type
_entity.pdbx_description
1 polymer ?
#
loop_
_entity_poly.entity_id
_entity_poly.type
_entity_poly.pdbx_seq_one_letter_code
_entity_poly.pdbx_strand_id
1 'polypeptide(L)'
;MRRAVIVIAILAGVGLIIVLRLSGTGSRDTGTTDERAAPARVKGKIARPPAVAGLFYPADASGLRGQVNACLEQPKGASPPGEPVALIVPHAGYTYSAGVAGHAYRQIRGKHFDTVVVIGPSHRMSFRGVALSGADFWDTPLGQVPVDRAATEALAKADRDV
;
A
#
# COMPACT_ATOMS: atom_id res chain seq x y z
N MET A 1 -20.35 1.77 -13.74
CA MET A 1 -18.87 1.57 -13.76
C MET A 1 -18.53 0.64 -12.59
N ARG A 2 -17.84 -0.47 -12.84
CA ARG A 2 -17.35 -1.34 -11.75
C ARG A 2 -16.16 -0.64 -11.09
N ARG A 3 -16.24 -0.39 -9.78
CA ARG A 3 -15.11 0.15 -9.02
C ARG A 3 -14.02 -0.91 -9.00
N ALA A 4 -12.80 -0.53 -9.41
CA ALA A 4 -11.66 -1.43 -9.37
C ALA A 4 -11.16 -1.52 -7.92
N VAL A 5 -11.23 -2.71 -7.33
CA VAL A 5 -10.71 -3.01 -5.99
C VAL A 5 -9.63 -4.08 -6.11
N ILE A 6 -8.50 -3.87 -5.48
CA ILE A 6 -7.47 -4.90 -5.34
C ILE A 6 -7.23 -5.21 -3.86
N VAL A 7 -7.09 -6.49 -3.54
CA VAL A 7 -6.72 -6.95 -2.20
C VAL A 7 -5.24 -7.34 -2.20
N ILE A 8 -4.48 -6.80 -1.27
CA ILE A 8 -3.09 -7.17 -1.04
C ILE A 8 -3.02 -7.89 0.30
N ALA A 9 -2.84 -9.19 0.26
CA ALA A 9 -2.67 -10.02 1.45
C ALA A 9 -1.18 -10.22 1.75
N ILE A 10 -0.81 -9.96 2.99
CA ILE A 10 0.54 -10.12 3.52
C ILE A 10 0.48 -11.28 4.51
N LEU A 11 1.00 -12.44 4.12
CA LEU A 11 0.84 -13.68 4.90
C LEU A 11 1.68 -13.67 6.18
N ALA A 12 1.02 -13.71 7.32
CA ALA A 12 1.26 -14.45 8.57
C ALA A 12 0.35 -13.93 9.71
N GLY A 13 -0.61 -14.72 10.19
CA GLY A 13 -1.38 -14.47 11.42
C GLY A 13 -2.38 -13.30 11.34
N VAL A 14 -3.33 -13.28 12.24
CA VAL A 14 -4.48 -12.35 12.34
C VAL A 14 -4.09 -10.88 12.08
N GLY A 15 -4.85 -10.21 11.22
CA GLY A 15 -4.34 -9.11 10.45
C GLY A 15 -4.95 -7.74 10.68
N LEU A 16 -4.14 -6.75 10.38
CA LEU A 16 -4.55 -5.36 10.17
C LEU A 16 -5.10 -5.22 8.76
N ILE A 17 -6.33 -4.75 8.61
CA ILE A 17 -6.91 -4.37 7.31
C ILE A 17 -6.78 -2.84 7.15
N ILE A 18 -6.23 -2.44 6.01
CA ILE A 18 -6.12 -1.04 5.63
C ILE A 18 -6.86 -0.86 4.32
N VAL A 19 -7.80 0.05 4.30
CA VAL A 19 -8.51 0.43 3.07
C VAL A 19 -7.98 1.77 2.60
N LEU A 20 -7.31 1.79 1.47
CA LEU A 20 -6.70 2.98 0.89
C LEU A 20 -7.53 3.45 -0.31
N ARG A 21 -7.82 4.74 -0.38
CA ARG A 21 -8.46 5.36 -1.54
C ARG A 21 -7.42 6.02 -2.43
N LEU A 22 -7.30 5.55 -3.67
CA LEU A 22 -6.46 6.15 -4.67
C LEU A 22 -7.34 7.06 -5.55
N SER A 23 -7.33 8.37 -5.26
CA SER A 23 -7.99 9.36 -6.11
C SER A 23 -7.07 9.70 -7.28
N GLY A 24 -7.32 9.11 -8.43
CA GLY A 24 -6.62 9.47 -9.66
C GLY A 24 -7.21 10.74 -10.26
N THR A 25 -6.56 11.89 -10.11
CA THR A 25 -6.69 12.96 -11.08
C THR A 25 -5.80 12.59 -12.26
N GLY A 26 -6.42 12.11 -13.34
CA GLY A 26 -5.70 11.82 -14.58
C GLY A 26 -5.15 13.10 -15.20
N SER A 27 -3.90 13.36 -14.97
CA SER A 27 -3.10 14.23 -15.83
C SER A 27 -2.15 13.31 -16.61
N ARG A 28 -2.34 13.27 -17.92
CA ARG A 28 -1.32 12.78 -18.84
C ARG A 28 -0.19 13.80 -18.80
N ASP A 29 0.84 13.51 -18.04
CA ASP A 29 2.03 14.35 -18.08
C ASP A 29 3.16 13.60 -18.76
N THR A 30 3.53 14.15 -19.90
CA THR A 30 4.71 13.80 -20.68
C THR A 30 5.91 14.39 -19.95
N GLY A 31 6.79 13.52 -19.48
CA GLY A 31 8.21 13.74 -19.17
C GLY A 31 8.62 15.11 -18.65
N THR A 32 8.69 15.24 -17.33
CA THR A 32 9.71 16.06 -16.66
C THR A 32 9.88 15.50 -15.24
N THR A 33 11.12 15.48 -14.76
CA THR A 33 11.53 15.08 -13.42
C THR A 33 10.82 15.96 -12.39
N ASP A 34 9.65 15.51 -11.91
CA ASP A 34 8.89 16.22 -10.89
C ASP A 34 9.45 15.81 -9.52
N GLU A 35 10.21 16.72 -8.94
CA GLU A 35 10.56 16.78 -7.53
C GLU A 35 9.28 17.14 -6.75
N ARG A 36 8.36 16.19 -6.65
CA ARG A 36 7.10 16.38 -5.96
C ARG A 36 7.37 16.50 -4.48
N ALA A 37 7.35 17.74 -3.99
CA ALA A 37 7.41 18.06 -2.57
C ALA A 37 6.43 17.17 -1.79
N ALA A 38 6.89 16.66 -0.63
CA ALA A 38 6.05 15.87 0.27
C ALA A 38 4.73 16.63 0.53
N PRO A 39 3.56 15.99 0.41
CA PRO A 39 2.28 16.68 0.55
C PRO A 39 2.19 17.32 1.94
N ALA A 40 1.78 18.59 1.99
CA ALA A 40 1.61 19.35 3.20
C ALA A 40 0.64 18.63 4.15
N ARG A 41 1.02 18.52 5.44
CA ARG A 41 0.16 17.95 6.48
C ARG A 41 -1.15 18.73 6.57
N VAL A 42 -2.28 18.06 6.39
CA VAL A 42 -3.60 18.65 6.51
C VAL A 42 -3.88 18.88 8.01
N LYS A 43 -4.08 20.15 8.42
CA LYS A 43 -4.38 20.51 9.82
C LYS A 43 -5.62 19.77 10.34
N GLY A 44 -5.53 19.19 11.53
CA GLY A 44 -6.65 18.52 12.22
C GLY A 44 -6.91 17.08 11.80
N LYS A 45 -6.08 16.47 10.94
CA LYS A 45 -6.19 15.08 10.54
C LYS A 45 -5.04 14.23 11.12
N ILE A 46 -5.35 12.97 11.40
CA ILE A 46 -4.41 12.01 11.99
C ILE A 46 -3.62 11.33 10.86
N ALA A 47 -2.30 11.51 10.85
CA ALA A 47 -1.41 10.78 9.98
C ALA A 47 -0.64 9.72 10.77
N ARG A 48 -0.59 8.48 10.28
CA ARG A 48 0.24 7.41 10.85
C ARG A 48 1.65 7.53 10.28
N PRO A 49 2.70 7.73 11.13
CA PRO A 49 4.06 7.81 10.66
C PRO A 49 4.59 6.45 10.19
N PRO A 50 5.61 6.40 9.30
CA PRO A 50 6.24 5.16 8.85
C PRO A 50 7.08 4.55 9.99
N ALA A 51 6.61 3.43 10.56
CA ALA A 51 7.20 2.84 11.76
C ALA A 51 8.59 2.21 11.55
N VAL A 52 8.93 1.83 10.31
CA VAL A 52 10.13 1.03 9.98
C VAL A 52 10.95 1.64 8.83
N ALA A 53 10.72 2.90 8.48
CA ALA A 53 11.56 3.64 7.55
C ALA A 53 13.00 3.76 8.10
N GLY A 54 13.99 3.55 7.24
CA GLY A 54 15.41 3.48 7.62
C GLY A 54 15.84 2.15 8.22
N LEU A 55 14.90 1.25 8.56
CA LEU A 55 15.20 -0.08 9.08
C LEU A 55 14.84 -1.18 8.06
N PHE A 56 13.63 -1.14 7.52
CA PHE A 56 13.13 -2.17 6.59
C PHE A 56 13.19 -1.72 5.14
N TYR A 57 13.24 -0.43 4.89
CA TYR A 57 13.35 0.21 3.58
C TYR A 57 13.97 1.62 3.75
N PRO A 58 14.52 2.23 2.69
CA PRO A 58 15.13 3.58 2.78
C PRO A 58 14.17 4.62 3.35
N ALA A 59 14.69 5.48 4.24
CA ALA A 59 13.90 6.55 4.84
C ALA A 59 13.76 7.77 3.92
N ASP A 60 14.62 7.91 2.93
CA ASP A 60 14.58 8.99 1.95
C ASP A 60 13.77 8.58 0.69
N ALA A 61 13.12 9.57 0.08
CA ALA A 61 12.23 9.34 -1.05
C ALA A 61 12.97 8.82 -2.29
N SER A 62 14.18 9.30 -2.55
CA SER A 62 14.93 8.93 -3.76
C SER A 62 15.43 7.50 -3.68
N GLY A 63 16.03 7.11 -2.55
CA GLY A 63 16.50 5.76 -2.29
C GLY A 63 15.36 4.74 -2.33
N LEU A 64 14.22 5.07 -1.67
CA LEU A 64 13.06 4.19 -1.69
C LEU A 64 12.49 4.03 -3.10
N ARG A 65 12.36 5.11 -3.86
CA ARG A 65 11.89 5.07 -5.25
C ARG A 65 12.81 4.24 -6.14
N GLY A 66 14.13 4.43 -6.00
CA GLY A 66 15.13 3.67 -6.75
C GLY A 66 15.03 2.17 -6.45
N GLN A 67 14.94 1.80 -5.16
CA GLN A 67 14.82 0.40 -4.76
C GLN A 67 13.51 -0.24 -5.25
N VAL A 68 12.38 0.44 -5.11
CA VAL A 68 11.08 -0.05 -5.62
C VAL A 68 11.12 -0.25 -7.14
N ASN A 69 11.63 0.72 -7.89
CA ASN A 69 11.74 0.60 -9.34
C ASN A 69 12.63 -0.57 -9.74
N ALA A 70 13.79 -0.72 -9.12
CA ALA A 70 14.69 -1.86 -9.39
C ALA A 70 13.98 -3.21 -9.14
N CYS A 71 13.23 -3.34 -8.05
CA CYS A 71 12.47 -4.56 -7.75
C CYS A 71 11.33 -4.81 -8.75
N LEU A 72 10.69 -3.78 -9.28
CA LEU A 72 9.65 -3.90 -10.30
C LEU A 72 10.20 -4.24 -11.70
N GLU A 73 11.46 -3.92 -11.96
CA GLU A 73 12.14 -4.18 -13.23
C GLU A 73 12.85 -5.54 -13.28
N GLN A 74 13.22 -6.10 -12.13
CA GLN A 74 13.91 -7.39 -12.02
C GLN A 74 13.13 -8.60 -12.57
N PRO A 75 11.80 -8.71 -12.45
CA PRO A 75 11.07 -9.90 -12.86
C PRO A 75 11.26 -10.20 -14.34
N LYS A 76 11.85 -11.35 -14.64
CA LYS A 76 11.93 -11.91 -16.00
C LYS A 76 10.92 -13.04 -16.12
N GLY A 77 10.15 -13.04 -17.18
CA GLY A 77 9.17 -14.09 -17.48
C GLY A 77 7.79 -13.53 -17.81
N ALA A 78 6.92 -14.40 -18.28
CA ALA A 78 5.56 -14.06 -18.63
C ALA A 78 4.73 -13.78 -17.36
N SER A 79 3.88 -12.76 -17.41
CA SER A 79 2.86 -12.55 -16.38
C SER A 79 1.81 -13.66 -16.50
N PRO A 80 1.22 -14.12 -15.39
CA PRO A 80 0.05 -15.01 -15.44
C PRO A 80 -1.07 -14.40 -16.29
N PRO A 81 -1.85 -15.24 -16.98
CA PRO A 81 -2.98 -14.75 -17.78
C PRO A 81 -4.07 -14.17 -16.88
N GLY A 82 -4.79 -13.17 -17.39
CA GLY A 82 -5.93 -12.54 -16.71
C GLY A 82 -5.57 -11.33 -15.87
N GLU A 83 -6.61 -10.73 -15.26
CA GLU A 83 -6.47 -9.56 -14.39
C GLU A 83 -6.35 -10.01 -12.94
N PRO A 84 -5.31 -9.61 -12.20
CA PRO A 84 -5.18 -9.95 -10.80
C PRO A 84 -6.28 -9.24 -9.97
N VAL A 85 -6.97 -10.01 -9.15
CA VAL A 85 -7.97 -9.50 -8.19
C VAL A 85 -7.38 -9.37 -6.78
N ALA A 86 -6.29 -10.10 -6.51
CA ALA A 86 -5.56 -10.04 -5.25
C ALA A 86 -4.08 -10.37 -5.48
N LEU A 87 -3.21 -9.83 -4.63
CA LEU A 87 -1.81 -10.16 -4.56
C LEU A 87 -1.49 -10.72 -3.17
N ILE A 88 -0.73 -11.81 -3.12
CA ILE A 88 -0.18 -12.37 -1.89
C ILE A 88 1.33 -12.22 -1.98
N VAL A 89 1.91 -11.46 -1.04
CA VAL A 89 3.33 -11.08 -1.10
C VAL A 89 4.01 -11.25 0.27
N PRO A 90 5.33 -11.54 0.30
CA PRO A 90 6.09 -11.52 1.54
C PRO A 90 6.22 -10.08 2.07
N HIS A 91 6.36 -9.93 3.40
CA HIS A 91 6.37 -8.63 4.09
C HIS A 91 7.56 -8.43 5.03
N ALA A 92 8.68 -9.08 4.79
CA ALA A 92 9.93 -8.78 5.50
C ALA A 92 10.54 -7.43 5.05
N GLY A 93 11.65 -7.03 5.64
CA GLY A 93 12.41 -5.88 5.14
C GLY A 93 12.77 -6.05 3.65
N TYR A 94 12.87 -4.98 2.92
CA TYR A 94 13.03 -4.96 1.46
C TYR A 94 14.21 -5.78 0.96
N THR A 95 15.30 -5.82 1.72
CA THR A 95 16.47 -6.65 1.39
C THR A 95 16.11 -8.13 1.19
N TYR A 96 15.09 -8.63 1.88
CA TYR A 96 14.70 -10.04 1.87
C TYR A 96 13.46 -10.32 1.01
N SER A 97 12.52 -9.38 0.94
CA SER A 97 11.19 -9.63 0.38
C SER A 97 10.87 -8.85 -0.87
N ALA A 98 11.49 -7.69 -1.12
CA ALA A 98 11.06 -6.80 -2.19
C ALA A 98 11.30 -7.39 -3.59
N GLY A 99 12.36 -8.18 -3.79
CA GLY A 99 12.59 -8.86 -5.05
C GLY A 99 11.45 -9.83 -5.42
N VAL A 100 10.99 -10.63 -4.46
CA VAL A 100 9.85 -11.55 -4.66
C VAL A 100 8.54 -10.77 -4.80
N ALA A 101 8.29 -9.79 -3.94
CA ALA A 101 7.10 -8.96 -4.00
C ALA A 101 7.00 -8.20 -5.33
N GLY A 102 8.12 -7.77 -5.89
CA GLY A 102 8.22 -7.10 -7.19
C GLY A 102 7.58 -7.89 -8.35
N HIS A 103 7.65 -9.23 -8.33
CA HIS A 103 6.99 -10.08 -9.32
C HIS A 103 5.46 -9.94 -9.29
N ALA A 104 4.87 -9.79 -8.11
CA ALA A 104 3.43 -9.59 -7.97
C ALA A 104 3.04 -8.14 -8.30
N TYR A 105 3.72 -7.16 -7.70
CA TYR A 105 3.38 -5.73 -7.89
C TYR A 105 3.58 -5.25 -9.33
N ARG A 106 4.53 -5.82 -10.07
CA ARG A 106 4.70 -5.51 -11.50
C ARG A 106 3.43 -5.75 -12.31
N GLN A 107 2.61 -6.74 -11.98
CA GLN A 107 1.40 -7.10 -12.71
C GLN A 107 0.29 -6.04 -12.60
N ILE A 108 0.37 -5.19 -11.59
CA ILE A 108 -0.56 -4.07 -11.37
C ILE A 108 0.05 -2.71 -11.70
N ARG A 109 1.32 -2.67 -12.16
CA ARG A 109 1.99 -1.42 -12.52
C ARG A 109 1.23 -0.71 -13.63
N GLY A 110 0.94 0.58 -13.42
CA GLY A 110 0.19 1.40 -14.39
C GLY A 110 -1.32 1.14 -14.40
N LYS A 111 -1.82 0.19 -13.60
CA LYS A 111 -3.27 -0.03 -13.46
C LYS A 111 -3.85 0.95 -12.44
N HIS A 112 -5.10 1.31 -12.64
CA HIS A 112 -5.83 2.19 -11.74
C HIS A 112 -6.81 1.38 -10.87
N PHE A 113 -6.81 1.67 -9.56
CA PHE A 113 -7.73 1.10 -8.58
C PHE A 113 -8.36 2.23 -7.78
N ASP A 114 -9.67 2.21 -7.62
CA ASP A 114 -10.38 3.19 -6.77
C ASP A 114 -10.08 2.95 -5.29
N THR A 115 -9.94 1.68 -4.91
CA THR A 115 -9.70 1.24 -3.54
C THR A 115 -8.68 0.11 -3.51
N VAL A 116 -7.74 0.17 -2.57
CA VAL A 116 -6.79 -0.89 -2.28
C VAL A 116 -7.00 -1.35 -0.85
N VAL A 117 -7.26 -2.64 -0.66
CA VAL A 117 -7.36 -3.27 0.67
C VAL A 117 -6.04 -3.96 0.96
N VAL A 118 -5.35 -3.54 2.03
CA VAL A 118 -4.10 -4.15 2.47
C VAL A 118 -4.36 -4.91 3.76
N ILE A 119 -4.04 -6.21 3.77
CA ILE A 119 -4.21 -7.10 4.93
C ILE A 119 -2.83 -7.56 5.37
N GLY A 120 -2.51 -7.37 6.65
CA GLY A 120 -1.21 -7.77 7.21
C GLY A 120 -1.32 -8.26 8.64
N PRO A 121 -0.33 -9.01 9.15
CA PRO A 121 -0.32 -9.52 10.52
C PRO A 121 -0.01 -8.41 11.54
N SER A 122 -0.48 -8.62 12.78
CA SER A 122 -0.01 -7.86 13.93
C SER A 122 1.28 -8.46 14.48
N HIS A 123 2.35 -7.67 14.56
CA HIS A 123 3.65 -8.12 15.11
C HIS A 123 3.90 -7.73 16.56
N ARG A 124 3.08 -6.85 17.12
CA ARG A 124 3.34 -6.26 18.44
C ARG A 124 2.24 -6.47 19.45
N MET A 125 1.04 -6.75 18.99
CA MET A 125 -0.13 -6.91 19.85
C MET A 125 -0.91 -8.16 19.42
N SER A 126 -1.36 -8.93 20.41
CA SER A 126 -2.28 -10.03 20.20
C SER A 126 -3.70 -9.52 20.45
N PHE A 127 -4.61 -9.78 19.51
CA PHE A 127 -6.04 -9.47 19.63
C PHE A 127 -6.85 -10.50 18.82
N ARG A 128 -8.14 -10.60 19.11
CA ARG A 128 -9.07 -11.40 18.31
C ARG A 128 -9.70 -10.50 17.23
N GLY A 129 -10.06 -11.11 16.10
CA GLY A 129 -10.69 -10.37 15.02
C GLY A 129 -9.70 -9.56 14.18
N VAL A 130 -10.12 -8.43 13.68
CA VAL A 130 -9.39 -7.56 12.76
C VAL A 130 -9.28 -6.15 13.32
N ALA A 131 -8.11 -5.54 13.26
CA ALA A 131 -7.92 -4.14 13.59
C ALA A 131 -7.95 -3.27 12.33
N LEU A 132 -8.69 -2.18 12.38
CA LEU A 132 -8.76 -1.19 11.32
C LEU A 132 -7.95 0.06 11.66
N SER A 133 -7.40 0.72 10.64
CA SER A 133 -6.67 1.97 10.83
C SER A 133 -7.61 3.11 11.23
N GLY A 134 -7.35 3.74 12.40
CA GLY A 134 -8.01 4.96 12.82
C GLY A 134 -7.43 6.25 12.21
N ALA A 135 -6.35 6.16 11.43
CA ALA A 135 -5.71 7.30 10.80
C ALA A 135 -6.47 7.77 9.54
N ASP A 136 -6.33 9.04 9.19
CA ASP A 136 -6.83 9.60 7.93
C ASP A 136 -5.84 9.39 6.79
N PHE A 137 -4.54 9.31 7.12
CA PHE A 137 -3.46 9.12 6.17
C PHE A 137 -2.40 8.17 6.74
N TRP A 138 -1.67 7.54 5.84
CA TRP A 138 -0.41 6.87 6.13
C TRP A 138 0.72 7.64 5.49
N ASP A 139 1.66 8.10 6.32
CA ASP A 139 2.89 8.74 5.85
C ASP A 139 3.85 7.68 5.32
N THR A 140 4.43 7.96 4.17
CA THR A 140 5.53 7.19 3.61
C THR A 140 6.63 8.15 3.18
N PRO A 141 7.88 7.70 2.98
CA PRO A 141 8.91 8.55 2.39
C PRO A 141 8.55 9.08 0.99
N LEU A 142 7.61 8.42 0.29
CA LEU A 142 7.13 8.83 -1.03
C LEU A 142 5.91 9.76 -0.97
N GLY A 143 5.42 10.08 0.21
CA GLY A 143 4.25 10.94 0.42
C GLY A 143 3.15 10.29 1.25
N GLN A 144 2.04 11.00 1.42
CA GLN A 144 0.89 10.55 2.19
C GLN A 144 -0.05 9.70 1.33
N VAL A 145 -0.54 8.61 1.89
CA VAL A 145 -1.56 7.76 1.29
C VAL A 145 -2.85 7.92 2.08
N PRO A 146 -3.96 8.40 1.46
CA PRO A 146 -5.21 8.58 2.16
C PRO A 146 -5.86 7.24 2.52
N VAL A 147 -6.43 7.14 3.72
CA VAL A 147 -7.26 6.01 4.15
C VAL A 147 -8.71 6.26 3.73
N ASP A 148 -9.36 5.27 3.16
CA ASP A 148 -10.80 5.33 2.85
C ASP A 148 -11.59 5.14 4.15
N ARG A 149 -11.87 6.25 4.83
CA ARG A 149 -12.60 6.27 6.11
C ARG A 149 -14.00 5.69 5.96
N ALA A 150 -14.69 5.99 4.85
CA ALA A 150 -16.06 5.52 4.63
C ALA A 150 -16.10 3.99 4.50
N ALA A 151 -15.18 3.41 3.73
CA ALA A 151 -15.07 1.95 3.60
C ALA A 151 -14.63 1.29 4.92
N THR A 152 -13.68 1.92 5.65
CA THR A 152 -13.23 1.44 6.97
C THR A 152 -14.37 1.40 7.99
N GLU A 153 -15.17 2.46 8.06
CA GLU A 153 -16.33 2.55 8.96
C GLU A 153 -17.46 1.60 8.56
N ALA A 154 -17.68 1.39 7.27
CA ALA A 154 -18.66 0.42 6.77
C ALA A 154 -18.25 -1.02 7.17
N LEU A 155 -16.95 -1.35 7.07
CA LEU A 155 -16.44 -2.64 7.48
C LEU A 155 -16.57 -2.87 9.00
N ALA A 156 -16.23 -1.87 9.81
CA ALA A 156 -16.39 -1.94 11.27
C ALA A 156 -17.84 -2.13 11.74
N LYS A 157 -18.81 -1.68 10.93
CA LYS A 157 -20.25 -1.87 11.21
C LYS A 157 -20.78 -3.22 10.73
N ALA A 158 -20.11 -3.85 9.78
CA ALA A 158 -20.56 -5.09 9.15
C ALA A 158 -20.28 -6.32 10.02
N ASP A 159 -19.24 -6.27 10.84
CA ASP A 159 -18.83 -7.39 11.68
C ASP A 159 -18.45 -6.90 13.09
N ARG A 160 -18.80 -7.68 14.12
CA ARG A 160 -18.48 -7.38 15.54
C ARG A 160 -17.05 -7.75 15.91
N ASP A 161 -16.37 -8.54 15.09
CA ASP A 161 -14.98 -8.96 15.28
C ASP A 161 -13.96 -8.01 14.58
N VAL A 162 -14.44 -6.84 14.18
CA VAL A 162 -13.64 -5.78 13.57
C VAL A 162 -13.46 -4.59 14.52
#